data_d9fb4632e32a0912535159c4c7d25fd4
#
_entry.id   d9fb4632e32a0912535159c4c7d25fd4
#
_cell.length_a   1.000
_cell.length_b   1.000
_cell.length_c   1.000
_cell.angle_alpha   90.00
_cell.angle_beta   90.00
_cell.angle_gamma   90.00
#
_symmetry.space_group_name_H-M   'P 1'
#
loop_
_entity.id
_entity.type
_entity.pdbx_description
1 polymer ?
#
loop_
_entity_poly.entity_id
_entity_poly.type
_entity_poly.pdbx_seq_one_letter_code
_entity_poly.pdbx_strand_id
1 'polypeptide(L)'
;MSKLNPVLRQKLRNRIDERIVDHPFTDYWDIFVLKHQHPINIALHVVGIIFFYSLLFWTWKLQNFWLLLGLPLTQLIGLTGHFLFEQSHIDRQDAVFSWRASFCLGRMLLRILLGKYRDDICQRQEVLKQYQSKENQDLVQSPF
;
A
#
# COMPACT_ATOMS: atom_id res chain seq x y z
N MET A 1 -31.04 3.21 -6.39
CA MET A 1 -29.71 3.09 -5.83
C MET A 1 -29.85 2.92 -4.32
N SER A 2 -29.49 1.78 -3.78
CA SER A 2 -29.69 1.44 -2.36
C SER A 2 -28.77 2.32 -1.50
N LYS A 3 -29.36 3.12 -0.61
CA LYS A 3 -28.63 3.98 0.32
C LYS A 3 -27.92 3.08 1.35
N LEU A 4 -26.64 2.84 1.17
CA LEU A 4 -25.82 2.15 2.19
C LEU A 4 -25.88 2.91 3.51
N ASN A 5 -26.03 2.17 4.62
CA ASN A 5 -25.98 2.71 5.98
C ASN A 5 -24.69 3.52 6.17
N PRO A 6 -24.75 4.77 6.68
CA PRO A 6 -23.58 5.63 6.83
C PRO A 6 -22.45 4.99 7.66
N VAL A 7 -22.78 4.17 8.66
CA VAL A 7 -21.78 3.41 9.45
C VAL A 7 -21.05 2.36 8.61
N LEU A 8 -21.80 1.68 7.72
CA LEU A 8 -21.20 0.70 6.82
C LEU A 8 -20.31 1.40 5.75
N ARG A 9 -20.77 2.55 5.25
CA ARG A 9 -20.02 3.39 4.33
C ARG A 9 -18.71 3.89 4.97
N GLN A 10 -18.75 4.32 6.23
CA GLN A 10 -17.57 4.75 6.98
C GLN A 10 -16.59 3.58 7.25
N LYS A 11 -17.12 2.39 7.57
CA LYS A 11 -16.32 1.17 7.75
C LYS A 11 -15.67 0.70 6.44
N LEU A 12 -16.36 0.85 5.30
CA LEU A 12 -15.82 0.56 3.98
C LEU A 12 -14.80 1.62 3.55
N ARG A 13 -14.99 2.87 3.92
CA ARG A 13 -14.10 4.00 3.63
C ARG A 13 -12.76 3.90 4.36
N ASN A 14 -12.73 3.26 5.54
CA ASN A 14 -11.50 2.98 6.27
C ASN A 14 -10.64 1.87 5.61
N ARG A 15 -11.23 1.13 4.65
CA ARG A 15 -10.51 0.20 3.78
C ARG A 15 -10.29 0.91 2.45
N ILE A 16 -9.04 1.30 2.17
CA ILE A 16 -8.68 1.88 0.88
C ILE A 16 -8.74 0.77 -0.17
N ASP A 17 -9.91 0.55 -0.69
CA ASP A 17 -10.17 -0.37 -1.80
C ASP A 17 -10.62 0.47 -3.00
N GLU A 18 -9.82 0.48 -4.04
CA GLU A 18 -10.05 1.23 -5.29
C GLU A 18 -11.42 0.94 -5.94
N ARG A 19 -11.98 -0.24 -5.66
CA ARG A 19 -13.25 -0.68 -6.25
C ARG A 19 -14.48 -0.31 -5.45
N ILE A 20 -14.33 0.02 -4.17
CA ILE A 20 -15.45 0.15 -3.24
C ILE A 20 -15.56 1.57 -2.65
N VAL A 21 -14.47 2.33 -2.61
CA VAL A 21 -14.42 3.63 -1.94
C VAL A 21 -14.06 4.72 -2.94
N ASP A 22 -14.94 5.71 -3.11
CA ASP A 22 -14.62 6.95 -3.81
C ASP A 22 -13.49 7.66 -3.07
N HIS A 23 -12.40 7.92 -3.75
CA HIS A 23 -11.27 8.68 -3.24
C HIS A 23 -10.73 9.64 -4.32
N PRO A 24 -10.09 10.75 -3.93
CA PRO A 24 -9.62 11.78 -4.86
C PRO A 24 -8.36 11.39 -5.65
N PHE A 25 -7.78 10.20 -5.36
CA PHE A 25 -6.50 9.81 -5.91
C PHE A 25 -6.67 9.02 -7.21
N THR A 26 -5.98 9.47 -8.24
CA THR A 26 -5.90 8.80 -9.56
C THR A 26 -4.52 8.21 -9.82
N ASP A 27 -3.50 8.66 -9.07
CA ASP A 27 -2.14 8.16 -9.20
C ASP A 27 -1.94 6.91 -8.35
N TYR A 28 -1.42 5.86 -8.96
CA TYR A 28 -1.09 4.60 -8.29
C TYR A 28 -0.12 4.80 -7.10
N TRP A 29 0.80 5.76 -7.19
CA TRP A 29 1.71 6.09 -6.11
C TRP A 29 0.99 6.57 -4.85
N ASP A 30 -0.02 7.41 -5.00
CA ASP A 30 -0.76 7.95 -3.86
C ASP A 30 -1.54 6.85 -3.13
N ILE A 31 -2.17 5.96 -3.90
CA ILE A 31 -2.86 4.78 -3.36
C ILE A 31 -1.86 3.83 -2.70
N PHE A 32 -0.70 3.62 -3.32
CA PHE A 32 0.38 2.81 -2.75
C PHE A 32 0.85 3.35 -1.40
N VAL A 33 1.09 4.67 -1.28
CA VAL A 33 1.50 5.30 0.00
C VAL A 33 0.43 5.12 1.07
N LEU A 34 -0.84 5.26 0.72
CA LEU A 34 -1.96 5.05 1.66
C LEU A 34 -2.11 3.59 2.11
N LYS A 35 -1.69 2.63 1.28
CA LYS A 35 -1.64 1.21 1.65
C LYS A 35 -0.39 0.83 2.46
N HIS A 36 0.60 1.73 2.59
CA HIS A 36 1.88 1.51 3.27
C HIS A 36 2.14 2.59 4.31
N GLN A 37 1.23 2.73 5.28
CA GLN A 37 1.34 3.75 6.34
C GLN A 37 1.93 3.21 7.63
N HIS A 38 1.69 1.92 7.92
CA HIS A 38 2.11 1.33 9.17
C HIS A 38 3.63 1.09 9.18
N PRO A 39 4.39 1.58 10.18
CA PRO A 39 5.85 1.52 10.18
C PRO A 39 6.40 0.08 10.14
N ILE A 40 5.71 -0.87 10.76
CA ILE A 40 6.12 -2.28 10.73
C ILE A 40 5.92 -2.87 9.32
N ASN A 41 4.83 -2.51 8.62
CA ASN A 41 4.62 -2.96 7.25
C ASN A 41 5.71 -2.41 6.33
N ILE A 42 6.04 -1.12 6.45
CA ILE A 42 7.15 -0.49 5.72
C ILE A 42 8.46 -1.23 5.99
N ALA A 43 8.77 -1.52 7.27
CA ALA A 43 9.97 -2.25 7.66
C ALA A 43 10.02 -3.68 7.04
N LEU A 44 8.89 -4.40 7.02
CA LEU A 44 8.80 -5.72 6.39
C LEU A 44 9.06 -5.65 4.88
N HIS A 45 8.57 -4.63 4.19
CA HIS A 45 8.88 -4.43 2.77
C HIS A 45 10.36 -4.14 2.55
N VAL A 46 10.98 -3.30 3.39
CA VAL A 46 12.43 -3.03 3.33
C VAL A 46 13.23 -4.32 3.56
N VAL A 47 12.88 -5.12 4.56
CA VAL A 47 13.50 -6.43 4.83
C VAL A 47 13.32 -7.38 3.64
N GLY A 48 12.13 -7.45 3.06
CA GLY A 48 11.85 -8.25 1.87
C GLY A 48 12.72 -7.84 0.68
N ILE A 49 12.90 -6.53 0.44
CA ILE A 49 13.76 -6.01 -0.62
C ILE A 49 15.24 -6.38 -0.37
N ILE A 50 15.74 -6.18 0.84
CA ILE A 50 17.12 -6.54 1.21
C ILE A 50 17.33 -8.04 1.00
N PHE A 51 16.40 -8.86 1.45
CA PHE A 51 16.47 -10.30 1.30
C PHE A 51 16.45 -10.73 -0.17
N PHE A 52 15.60 -10.11 -0.98
CA PHE A 52 15.54 -10.33 -2.43
C PHE A 52 16.89 -10.09 -3.10
N TYR A 53 17.49 -8.91 -2.90
CA TYR A 53 18.79 -8.59 -3.50
C TYR A 53 19.94 -9.44 -2.93
N SER A 54 19.86 -9.82 -1.66
CA SER A 54 20.83 -10.74 -1.05
C SER A 54 20.78 -12.12 -1.72
N LEU A 55 19.59 -12.66 -1.98
CA LEU A 55 19.45 -13.93 -2.71
C LEU A 55 20.03 -13.85 -4.12
N LEU A 56 19.78 -12.77 -4.85
CA LEU A 56 20.34 -12.57 -6.19
C LEU A 56 21.86 -12.50 -6.16
N PHE A 57 22.42 -11.73 -5.20
CA PHE A 57 23.86 -11.59 -5.03
C PHE A 57 24.53 -12.95 -4.72
N TRP A 58 23.99 -13.70 -3.76
CA TRP A 58 24.54 -14.99 -3.38
C TRP A 58 24.34 -16.06 -4.47
N THR A 59 23.23 -16.03 -5.22
CA THR A 59 23.03 -16.88 -6.39
C THR A 59 24.15 -16.66 -7.41
N TRP A 60 24.43 -15.38 -7.72
CA TRP A 60 25.50 -15.03 -8.66
C TRP A 60 26.88 -15.42 -8.13
N LYS A 61 27.19 -15.12 -6.86
CA LYS A 61 28.50 -15.39 -6.29
C LYS A 61 28.80 -16.87 -6.13
N LEU A 62 27.82 -17.66 -5.70
CA LEU A 62 27.96 -19.10 -5.46
C LEU A 62 27.63 -19.95 -6.70
N GLN A 63 27.16 -19.34 -7.79
CA GLN A 63 26.66 -20.03 -8.98
C GLN A 63 25.62 -21.12 -8.64
N ASN A 64 24.85 -20.88 -7.56
CA ASN A 64 23.86 -21.82 -7.04
C ASN A 64 22.45 -21.32 -7.28
N PHE A 65 21.83 -21.77 -8.39
CA PHE A 65 20.48 -21.36 -8.79
C PHE A 65 19.36 -21.87 -7.87
N TRP A 66 19.62 -22.83 -6.99
CA TRP A 66 18.66 -23.31 -6.01
C TRP A 66 18.25 -22.20 -5.01
N LEU A 67 19.11 -21.21 -4.80
CA LEU A 67 18.78 -20.05 -3.95
C LEU A 67 17.61 -19.23 -4.49
N LEU A 68 17.33 -19.27 -5.79
CA LEU A 68 16.19 -18.57 -6.37
C LEU A 68 14.84 -19.13 -5.91
N LEU A 69 14.80 -20.35 -5.38
CA LEU A 69 13.59 -20.91 -4.75
C LEU A 69 13.20 -20.12 -3.48
N GLY A 70 14.09 -19.32 -2.92
CA GLY A 70 13.80 -18.40 -1.83
C GLY A 70 13.08 -17.11 -2.24
N LEU A 71 12.98 -16.78 -3.54
CA LEU A 71 12.33 -15.55 -4.01
C LEU A 71 10.86 -15.43 -3.59
N PRO A 72 10.01 -16.47 -3.65
CA PRO A 72 8.64 -16.38 -3.17
C PRO A 72 8.54 -15.99 -1.69
N LEU A 73 9.54 -16.38 -0.87
CA LEU A 73 9.57 -16.03 0.55
C LEU A 73 9.71 -14.52 0.75
N THR A 74 10.45 -13.83 -0.12
CA THR A 74 10.57 -12.36 -0.06
C THR A 74 9.22 -11.67 -0.24
N GLN A 75 8.36 -12.19 -1.11
CA GLN A 75 7.01 -11.70 -1.34
C GLN A 75 6.10 -11.96 -0.13
N LEU A 76 6.22 -13.15 0.47
CA LEU A 76 5.45 -13.50 1.67
C LEU A 76 5.75 -12.57 2.84
N ILE A 77 6.99 -12.09 3.01
CA ILE A 77 7.35 -11.12 4.04
C ILE A 77 6.54 -9.84 3.89
N GLY A 78 6.48 -9.26 2.67
CA GLY A 78 5.69 -8.06 2.39
C GLY A 78 4.19 -8.28 2.58
N LEU A 79 3.65 -9.40 2.06
CA LEU A 79 2.23 -9.74 2.20
C LEU A 79 1.81 -9.90 3.67
N THR A 80 2.67 -10.46 4.51
CA THR A 80 2.44 -10.59 5.96
C THR A 80 2.23 -9.22 6.60
N GLY A 81 2.99 -8.21 6.17
CA GLY A 81 2.85 -6.84 6.64
C GLY A 81 1.46 -6.26 6.36
N HIS A 82 0.97 -6.41 5.14
CA HIS A 82 -0.39 -5.97 4.79
C HIS A 82 -1.47 -6.71 5.57
N PHE A 83 -1.34 -8.02 5.68
CA PHE A 83 -2.34 -8.84 6.35
C PHE A 83 -2.46 -8.54 7.85
N LEU A 84 -1.33 -8.33 8.53
CA LEU A 84 -1.31 -8.14 9.98
C LEU A 84 -1.54 -6.69 10.41
N PHE A 85 -1.07 -5.71 9.66
CA PHE A 85 -0.99 -4.33 10.15
C PHE A 85 -1.87 -3.34 9.40
N GLU A 86 -2.24 -3.59 8.16
CA GLU A 86 -2.99 -2.60 7.38
C GLU A 86 -4.42 -3.02 7.05
N GLN A 87 -4.75 -4.31 7.17
CA GLN A 87 -6.09 -4.85 6.86
C GLN A 87 -6.64 -4.36 5.50
N SER A 88 -5.74 -3.90 4.62
CA SER A 88 -6.10 -3.42 3.30
C SER A 88 -6.45 -4.59 2.39
N HIS A 89 -7.40 -4.37 1.49
CA HIS A 89 -7.70 -5.38 0.47
C HIS A 89 -6.51 -5.50 -0.47
N ILE A 90 -5.84 -6.65 -0.44
CA ILE A 90 -4.71 -6.93 -1.30
C ILE A 90 -5.26 -7.35 -2.65
N ASP A 91 -5.06 -6.55 -3.69
CA ASP A 91 -5.31 -7.01 -5.04
C ASP A 91 -4.26 -8.07 -5.39
N ARG A 92 -4.72 -9.31 -5.61
CA ARG A 92 -3.83 -10.46 -5.89
C ARG A 92 -3.00 -10.23 -7.15
N GLN A 93 -3.51 -9.48 -8.12
CA GLN A 93 -2.79 -9.16 -9.35
C GLN A 93 -1.66 -8.16 -9.09
N ASP A 94 -1.89 -7.17 -8.23
CA ASP A 94 -0.86 -6.21 -7.85
C ASP A 94 0.19 -6.82 -6.92
N ALA A 95 -0.21 -7.75 -6.06
CA ALA A 95 0.69 -8.34 -5.06
C ALA A 95 1.78 -9.24 -5.64
N VAL A 96 1.53 -9.92 -6.77
CA VAL A 96 2.42 -11.00 -7.25
C VAL A 96 3.21 -10.62 -8.50
N PHE A 97 2.65 -9.84 -9.42
CA PHE A 97 3.26 -9.60 -10.74
C PHE A 97 3.20 -8.16 -11.24
N SER A 98 2.87 -7.18 -10.40
CA SER A 98 2.77 -5.80 -10.85
C SER A 98 4.14 -5.12 -10.91
N TRP A 99 4.59 -4.80 -12.12
CA TRP A 99 5.77 -3.95 -12.32
C TRP A 99 5.57 -2.56 -11.67
N ARG A 100 4.32 -2.07 -11.58
CA ARG A 100 3.96 -0.82 -10.92
C ARG A 100 4.24 -0.88 -9.42
N ALA A 101 3.85 -1.97 -8.76
CA ALA A 101 4.14 -2.20 -7.34
C ALA A 101 5.66 -2.26 -7.09
N SER A 102 6.42 -2.96 -7.95
CA SER A 102 7.89 -3.03 -7.84
C SER A 102 8.54 -1.65 -8.00
N PHE A 103 8.06 -0.84 -8.94
CA PHE A 103 8.54 0.54 -9.10
C PHE A 103 8.22 1.41 -7.87
N CYS A 104 6.99 1.29 -7.33
CA CYS A 104 6.59 2.00 -6.12
C CYS A 104 7.38 1.57 -4.89
N LEU A 105 7.70 0.28 -4.75
CA LEU A 105 8.59 -0.22 -3.68
C LEU A 105 9.99 0.40 -3.79
N GLY A 106 10.57 0.47 -4.98
CA GLY A 106 11.85 1.13 -5.22
C GLY A 106 11.79 2.63 -4.88
N ARG A 107 10.73 3.32 -5.32
CA ARG A 107 10.48 4.72 -4.99
C ARG A 107 10.30 4.92 -3.48
N MET A 108 9.56 4.06 -2.82
CA MET A 108 9.39 4.07 -1.36
C MET A 108 10.74 3.97 -0.65
N LEU A 109 11.57 3.00 -1.03
CA LEU A 109 12.89 2.83 -0.44
C LEU A 109 13.75 4.10 -0.61
N LEU A 110 13.78 4.68 -1.80
CA LEU A 110 14.47 5.95 -2.05
C LEU A 110 13.93 7.09 -1.18
N ARG A 111 12.60 7.21 -1.04
CA ARG A 111 11.97 8.24 -0.20
C ARG A 111 12.27 8.04 1.28
N ILE A 112 12.38 6.79 1.75
CA ILE A 112 12.80 6.45 3.11
C ILE A 112 14.25 6.88 3.34
N LEU A 113 15.16 6.53 2.43
CA LEU A 113 16.58 6.91 2.52
C LEU A 113 16.77 8.43 2.52
N LEU A 114 15.93 9.18 1.83
CA LEU A 114 15.92 10.64 1.81
C LEU A 114 15.18 11.26 3.01
N GLY A 115 14.59 10.47 3.90
CA GLY A 115 13.80 10.94 5.05
C GLY A 115 12.45 11.59 4.68
N LYS A 116 12.00 11.46 3.42
CA LYS A 116 10.80 12.16 2.88
C LYS A 116 9.54 11.30 2.82
N TYR A 117 9.63 10.02 3.15
CA TYR A 117 8.47 9.13 3.02
C TYR A 117 7.36 9.45 4.03
N ARG A 118 7.72 9.91 5.23
CA ARG A 118 6.76 10.35 6.24
C ARG A 118 5.95 11.56 5.79
N ASP A 119 6.59 12.50 5.10
CA ASP A 119 5.91 13.68 4.55
C ASP A 119 4.91 13.26 3.46
N ASP A 120 5.29 12.27 2.63
CA ASP A 120 4.39 11.70 1.63
C ASP A 120 3.14 11.09 2.27
N ILE A 121 3.28 10.37 3.37
CA ILE A 121 2.14 9.81 4.13
C ILE A 121 1.26 10.93 4.68
N CYS A 122 1.83 11.91 5.39
CA CYS A 122 1.10 13.00 6.01
C CYS A 122 0.28 13.79 4.97
N GLN A 123 0.91 14.13 3.84
CA GLN A 123 0.26 14.90 2.78
C GLN A 123 -0.98 14.16 2.21
N ARG A 124 -0.87 12.84 1.97
CA ARG A 124 -1.99 12.05 1.43
C ARG A 124 -3.09 11.86 2.46
N GLN A 125 -2.73 11.70 3.72
CA GLN A 125 -3.71 11.64 4.81
C GLN A 125 -4.50 12.94 4.95
N GLU A 126 -3.85 14.09 4.80
CA GLU A 126 -4.53 15.39 4.84
C GLU A 126 -5.51 15.55 3.69
N VAL A 127 -5.09 15.23 2.46
CA VAL A 127 -5.96 15.28 1.28
C VAL A 127 -7.18 14.35 1.46
N LEU A 128 -6.97 13.14 1.97
CA LEU A 128 -8.04 12.19 2.23
C LEU A 128 -9.02 12.71 3.28
N LYS A 129 -8.53 13.31 4.38
CA LYS A 129 -9.37 13.93 5.42
C LYS A 129 -10.21 15.08 4.87
N GLN A 130 -9.61 15.96 4.07
CA GLN A 130 -10.33 17.07 3.44
C GLN A 130 -11.43 16.59 2.50
N TYR A 131 -11.15 15.57 1.70
CA TYR A 131 -12.13 14.96 0.81
C TYR A 131 -13.31 14.35 1.58
N GLN A 132 -13.03 13.59 2.64
CA GLN A 132 -14.05 13.00 3.50
C GLN A 132 -14.90 14.05 4.23
N SER A 133 -14.28 15.17 4.64
CA SER A 133 -14.97 16.29 5.27
C SER A 133 -15.97 16.95 4.31
N LYS A 134 -15.57 17.22 3.07
CA LYS A 134 -16.45 17.79 2.04
C LYS A 134 -17.62 16.86 1.73
N GLU A 135 -17.36 15.59 1.51
CA GLU A 135 -18.42 14.62 1.20
C GLU A 135 -19.45 14.51 2.34
N ASN A 136 -19.00 14.59 3.61
CA ASN A 136 -19.91 14.60 4.76
C ASN A 136 -20.76 15.87 4.81
N GLN A 137 -20.21 17.04 4.44
CA GLN A 137 -20.96 18.30 4.38
C GLN A 137 -22.03 18.27 3.27
N ASP A 138 -21.69 17.76 2.10
CA ASP A 138 -22.61 17.63 0.98
C ASP A 138 -23.77 16.68 1.30
N LEU A 139 -23.51 15.62 2.06
CA LEU A 139 -24.54 14.66 2.52
C LEU A 139 -25.50 15.27 3.55
N VAL A 140 -25.03 16.20 4.38
CA VAL A 140 -25.84 16.90 5.39
C VAL A 140 -26.68 18.02 4.76
N GLN A 141 -26.18 18.64 3.70
CA GLN A 141 -26.85 19.79 3.04
C GLN A 141 -27.78 19.38 1.89
N SER A 142 -27.82 18.10 1.51
CA SER A 142 -28.77 17.61 0.49
C SER A 142 -30.14 17.45 1.14
N PRO A 143 -31.09 18.41 0.98
CA PRO A 143 -32.45 18.21 1.41
C PRO A 143 -33.09 17.16 0.50
N PHE A 144 -33.89 16.30 1.08
CA PHE A 144 -34.69 15.28 0.40
C PHE A 144 -35.67 15.88 -0.57
#